data_42103dbd29290dbcfd39aaa0219d445e
#
_entry.id   42103dbd29290dbcfd39aaa0219d445e
#
_cell.length_a   1.000
_cell.length_b   1.000
_cell.length_c   1.000
_cell.angle_alpha   90.00
_cell.angle_beta   90.00
_cell.angle_gamma   90.00
#
_symmetry.space_group_name_H-M   'P 1'
#
loop_
_entity.id
_entity.type
_entity.pdbx_description
1 polymer ?
#
loop_
_entity_poly.entity_id
_entity_poly.type
_entity_poly.pdbx_seq_one_letter_code
_entity_poly.pdbx_strand_id
1 'polypeptide(L)'
;MGLLGIIGGFARDYSIQLIAGDQIAIDLTSEVFDTVVILLGPDGKNVGKNDDGPDGTSNSLLFVRIKESGKYVVRVQGFGETSSGAFKLKVSKLKSQ
;
A
#
# COMPACT_ATOMS: atom_id res chain seq x y z
N MET A 1 3.62 -10.35 -4.92
CA MET A 1 2.46 -10.04 -5.79
C MET A 1 2.60 -8.64 -6.33
N GLY A 2 2.50 -8.49 -7.63
CA GLY A 2 2.55 -7.19 -8.28
C GLY A 2 1.26 -6.92 -9.02
N LEU A 3 0.74 -5.72 -8.95
CA LEU A 3 -0.49 -5.28 -9.59
C LEU A 3 -0.26 -3.96 -10.31
N LEU A 4 -0.84 -3.86 -11.49
CA LEU A 4 -0.94 -2.61 -12.21
C LEU A 4 -2.39 -2.14 -12.13
N GLY A 5 -2.59 -0.87 -11.88
CA GLY A 5 -3.93 -0.34 -11.77
C GLY A 5 -4.03 1.10 -12.23
N ILE A 6 -5.25 1.57 -12.29
CA ILE A 6 -5.56 2.95 -12.62
C ILE A 6 -6.47 3.49 -11.53
N ILE A 7 -6.12 4.65 -11.01
CA ILE A 7 -6.95 5.33 -10.04
C ILE A 7 -7.70 6.45 -10.75
N GLY A 8 -9.00 6.49 -10.51
CA GLY A 8 -9.85 7.58 -10.96
C GLY A 8 -10.84 7.87 -9.85
N GLY A 9 -10.54 8.86 -9.04
CA GLY A 9 -11.32 9.16 -7.84
C GLY A 9 -10.45 9.13 -6.62
N PHE A 10 -10.98 8.63 -5.49
CA PHE A 10 -10.30 8.78 -4.21
C PHE A 10 -9.33 7.66 -3.88
N ALA A 11 -9.73 6.42 -4.12
CA ALA A 11 -8.93 5.31 -3.65
C ALA A 11 -9.26 4.04 -4.39
N ARG A 12 -8.33 3.09 -4.31
CA ARG A 12 -8.54 1.73 -4.77
C ARG A 12 -8.09 0.77 -3.69
N ASP A 13 -8.96 -0.17 -3.33
CA ASP A 13 -8.71 -1.11 -2.25
C ASP A 13 -8.46 -2.50 -2.81
N TYR A 14 -7.46 -3.17 -2.24
CA TYR A 14 -7.14 -4.56 -2.55
C TYR A 14 -7.10 -5.36 -1.26
N SER A 15 -7.81 -6.48 -1.24
CA SER A 15 -7.81 -7.37 -0.08
C SER A 15 -6.65 -8.36 -0.17
N ILE A 16 -6.02 -8.60 0.95
CA ILE A 16 -4.92 -9.55 1.05
C ILE A 16 -4.97 -10.29 2.38
N GLN A 17 -4.75 -11.60 2.34
CA GLN A 17 -4.69 -12.41 3.55
C GLN A 17 -3.25 -12.42 4.07
N LEU A 18 -3.08 -12.03 5.33
CA LEU A 18 -1.76 -11.98 5.97
C LEU A 18 -1.79 -12.76 7.27
N ILE A 19 -0.62 -13.21 7.69
CA ILE A 19 -0.46 -14.12 8.83
C ILE A 19 0.42 -13.43 9.89
N ALA A 20 0.05 -13.59 11.14
CA ALA A 20 0.82 -13.04 12.26
C ALA A 20 2.28 -13.50 12.18
N GLY A 21 3.20 -12.57 12.34
CA GLY A 21 4.62 -12.81 12.21
C GLY A 21 5.20 -12.46 10.84
N ASP A 22 4.35 -12.30 9.84
CA ASP A 22 4.82 -11.88 8.52
C ASP A 22 5.41 -10.48 8.58
N GLN A 23 6.51 -10.30 7.85
CA GLN A 23 7.06 -8.99 7.58
C GLN A 23 6.82 -8.69 6.11
N ILE A 24 6.17 -7.59 5.81
CA ILE A 24 5.82 -7.26 4.43
C ILE A 24 6.34 -5.88 4.04
N ALA A 25 6.64 -5.75 2.76
CA ALA A 25 6.95 -4.47 2.14
C ALA A 25 5.88 -4.18 1.10
N ILE A 26 5.29 -3.01 1.17
CA ILE A 26 4.29 -2.55 0.21
C ILE A 26 4.91 -1.39 -0.56
N ASP A 27 5.02 -1.55 -1.86
CA ASP A 27 5.70 -0.63 -2.75
C ASP A 27 4.67 -0.10 -3.74
N LEU A 28 4.45 1.19 -3.73
CA LEU A 28 3.46 1.83 -4.60
C LEU A 28 4.15 2.93 -5.40
N THR A 29 4.14 2.79 -6.72
CA THR A 29 4.82 3.73 -7.60
C THR A 29 3.86 4.27 -8.64
N SER A 30 4.07 5.52 -9.03
CA SER A 30 3.34 6.15 -10.13
C SER A 30 4.22 7.23 -10.75
N GLU A 31 4.11 7.39 -12.05
CA GLU A 31 4.79 8.46 -12.78
C GLU A 31 3.89 9.67 -13.00
N VAL A 32 2.62 9.56 -12.61
CA VAL A 32 1.62 10.58 -12.97
C VAL A 32 0.96 11.26 -11.77
N PHE A 33 1.11 10.70 -10.56
CA PHE A 33 0.58 11.34 -9.36
C PHE A 33 1.39 10.96 -8.12
N ASP A 34 1.26 11.78 -7.07
CA ASP A 34 1.89 11.47 -5.77
C ASP A 34 1.07 10.39 -5.07
N THR A 35 1.73 9.32 -4.66
CA THR A 35 1.06 8.14 -4.12
C THR A 35 0.93 8.19 -2.60
N VAL A 36 -0.15 7.58 -2.11
CA VAL A 36 -0.36 7.31 -0.69
C VAL A 36 -0.78 5.86 -0.55
N VAL A 37 -0.12 5.10 0.31
CA VAL A 37 -0.49 3.73 0.60
C VAL A 37 -0.89 3.61 2.07
N ILE A 38 -2.00 2.92 2.32
CA ILE A 38 -2.52 2.68 3.66
C ILE A 38 -2.79 1.20 3.80
N LEU A 39 -2.38 0.63 4.92
CA LEU A 39 -2.73 -0.75 5.25
C LEU A 39 -3.76 -0.73 6.37
N LEU A 40 -4.91 -1.33 6.09
CA LEU A 40 -6.00 -1.46 7.05
C LEU A 40 -6.05 -2.90 7.57
N GLY A 41 -6.22 -3.05 8.87
CA GLY A 41 -6.28 -4.35 9.51
C GLY A 41 -7.65 -5.02 9.39
N PRO A 42 -7.77 -6.24 9.93
CA PRO A 42 -9.04 -6.98 9.88
C PRO A 42 -10.21 -6.26 10.56
N ASP A 43 -9.92 -5.37 11.49
CA ASP A 43 -10.91 -4.57 12.18
C ASP A 43 -11.18 -3.23 11.49
N GLY A 44 -10.56 -2.98 10.33
CA GLY A 44 -10.72 -1.75 9.59
C GLY A 44 -9.86 -0.59 10.08
N LYS A 45 -9.04 -0.81 11.09
CA LYS A 45 -8.18 0.24 11.64
C LYS A 45 -6.90 0.37 10.83
N ASN A 46 -6.36 1.57 10.80
CA ASN A 46 -5.10 1.86 10.12
C ASN A 46 -3.95 1.17 10.85
N VAL A 47 -3.22 0.31 10.15
CA VAL A 47 -2.06 -0.41 10.67
C VAL A 47 -0.77 0.27 10.21
N GLY A 48 -0.80 0.92 9.06
CA GLY A 48 0.35 1.62 8.54
C GLY A 48 -0.02 2.54 7.39
N LYS A 49 0.75 3.60 7.22
CA LYS A 49 0.52 4.58 6.15
C LYS A 49 1.84 5.19 5.74
N ASN A 50 2.01 5.40 4.44
CA ASN A 50 3.13 6.19 3.93
C ASN A 50 2.66 6.94 2.69
N ASP A 51 3.08 8.19 2.55
CA ASP A 51 2.73 9.00 1.40
C ASP A 51 3.92 9.22 0.46
N ASP A 52 5.07 9.60 0.94
CA ASP A 52 6.24 9.79 0.08
C ASP A 52 7.32 8.78 0.43
N GLY A 53 8.07 8.37 -0.57
CA GLY A 53 9.23 7.54 -0.33
C GLY A 53 10.37 8.32 0.35
N PRO A 54 11.32 7.62 0.97
CA PRO A 54 12.41 8.27 1.68
C PRO A 54 13.35 9.07 0.77
N ASP A 55 13.26 8.86 -0.52
CA ASP A 55 14.07 9.58 -1.51
C ASP A 55 13.39 10.86 -2.02
N GLY A 56 12.23 11.20 -1.48
CA GLY A 56 11.51 12.40 -1.88
C GLY A 56 10.79 12.30 -3.20
N THR A 57 10.65 11.08 -3.75
CA THR A 57 9.89 10.87 -4.98
C THR A 57 8.39 10.78 -4.68
N SER A 58 7.59 10.70 -5.73
CA SER A 58 6.15 10.49 -5.61
C SER A 58 5.76 9.06 -5.26
N ASN A 59 6.73 8.20 -5.02
CA ASN A 59 6.51 6.79 -4.71
C ASN A 59 6.40 6.57 -3.21
N SER A 60 5.63 5.56 -2.80
CA SER A 60 5.42 5.23 -1.39
C SER A 60 5.96 3.84 -1.09
N LEU A 61 6.57 3.69 0.07
CA LEU A 61 7.10 2.42 0.53
C LEU A 61 6.72 2.24 2.00
N LEU A 62 6.06 1.14 2.30
CA LEU A 62 5.60 0.84 3.65
C LEU A 62 6.12 -0.52 4.09
N PHE A 63 6.84 -0.56 5.20
CA PHE A 63 7.26 -1.79 5.84
C PHE A 63 6.40 -2.02 7.08
N VAL A 64 5.87 -3.22 7.24
CA VAL A 64 5.03 -3.52 8.38
C VAL A 64 5.20 -4.96 8.82
N ARG A 65 5.16 -5.19 10.13
CA ARG A 65 5.11 -6.50 10.73
C ARG A 65 3.68 -6.81 11.13
N ILE A 66 3.18 -7.96 10.70
CA ILE A 66 1.79 -8.34 10.94
C ILE A 66 1.67 -8.96 12.33
N LYS A 67 0.82 -8.39 13.15
CA LYS A 67 0.60 -8.87 14.53
C LYS A 67 -0.56 -9.84 14.63
N GLU A 68 -1.56 -9.71 13.76
CA GLU A 68 -2.74 -10.57 13.77
C GLU A 68 -2.98 -11.13 12.38
N SER A 69 -3.24 -12.43 12.31
CA SER A 69 -3.64 -13.05 11.07
C SER A 69 -5.04 -12.59 10.68
N GLY A 70 -5.27 -12.39 9.40
CA GLY A 70 -6.58 -12.01 8.93
C GLY A 70 -6.55 -11.36 7.57
N LYS A 71 -7.70 -10.83 7.19
CA LYS A 71 -7.88 -10.15 5.91
C LYS A 71 -7.57 -8.67 6.08
N TYR A 72 -6.57 -8.21 5.36
CA TYR A 72 -6.13 -6.82 5.35
C TYR A 72 -6.55 -6.16 4.06
N VAL A 73 -6.59 -4.85 4.07
CA VAL A 73 -6.88 -4.06 2.86
C VAL A 73 -5.71 -3.12 2.61
N VAL A 74 -5.15 -3.20 1.41
CA VAL A 74 -4.17 -2.24 0.92
C VAL A 74 -4.94 -1.18 0.14
N ARG A 75 -4.92 0.05 0.65
CA ARG A 75 -5.61 1.17 0.00
C ARG A 75 -4.59 2.02 -0.73
N VAL A 76 -4.81 2.18 -2.02
CA VAL A 76 -4.02 3.03 -2.90
C VAL A 76 -4.75 4.34 -3.07
N GLN A 77 -4.08 5.45 -2.78
CA GLN A 77 -4.65 6.78 -2.96
C GLN A 77 -3.66 7.69 -3.66
N GLY A 78 -4.17 8.76 -4.26
CA GLY A 78 -3.35 9.86 -4.69
C GLY A 78 -3.39 10.98 -3.67
N PHE A 79 -2.33 11.73 -3.57
CA PHE A 79 -2.27 12.91 -2.73
C PHE A 79 -2.91 14.06 -3.50
N GLY A 80 -4.00 14.63 -2.95
CA GLY A 80 -4.72 15.72 -3.60
C GLY A 80 -5.96 15.26 -4.36
N GLU A 81 -6.82 16.21 -4.66
CA GLU A 81 -8.15 15.93 -5.23
C GLU A 81 -8.12 15.54 -6.70
N THR A 82 -7.08 15.94 -7.41
CA THR A 82 -6.98 15.72 -8.84
C THR A 82 -6.10 14.53 -9.21
N SER A 83 -5.70 13.74 -8.22
CA SER A 83 -4.84 12.60 -8.48
C SER A 83 -5.60 11.54 -9.27
N SER A 84 -5.04 11.16 -10.41
CA SER A 84 -5.59 10.09 -11.24
C SER A 84 -4.47 9.55 -12.12
N GLY A 85 -4.63 8.33 -12.58
CA GLY A 85 -3.71 7.73 -13.52
C GLY A 85 -3.25 6.35 -13.10
N ALA A 86 -2.27 5.85 -13.82
CA ALA A 86 -1.75 4.50 -13.64
C ALA A 86 -0.78 4.44 -12.47
N PHE A 87 -0.76 3.31 -11.79
CA PHE A 87 0.17 3.03 -10.70
C PHE A 87 0.60 1.57 -10.76
N LYS A 88 1.67 1.27 -10.03
CA LYS A 88 2.14 -0.09 -9.84
C LYS A 88 2.21 -0.36 -8.34
N LEU A 89 1.54 -1.43 -7.90
CA LEU A 89 1.52 -1.85 -6.52
C LEU A 89 2.22 -3.20 -6.40
N LYS A 90 3.15 -3.30 -5.48
CA LYS A 90 3.84 -4.56 -5.21
C LYS A 90 3.83 -4.83 -3.72
N VAL A 91 3.34 -6.01 -3.34
CA VAL A 91 3.37 -6.46 -1.95
C VAL A 91 4.30 -7.66 -1.89
N SER A 92 5.33 -7.55 -1.07
CA SER A 92 6.35 -8.59 -0.93
C SER A 92 6.40 -9.06 0.52
N LYS A 93 6.49 -10.38 0.69
CA LYS A 93 6.71 -10.97 2.00
C LYS A 93 8.22 -11.11 2.19
N LEU A 94 8.74 -10.49 3.24
CA LEU A 94 10.16 -10.58 3.56
C LEU A 94 10.41 -11.86 4.33
N LYS A 95 11.53 -12.50 4.05
CA LYS A 95 11.88 -13.72 4.76
C LYS A 95 12.21 -13.41 6.20
N SER A 96 11.59 -14.16 7.09
CA SER A 96 11.90 -14.15 8.50
C SER A 96 12.98 -15.18 8.77
N GLN A 97 13.98 -14.82 9.52
CA GLN A 97 15.04 -15.71 9.90
C GLN A 97 14.80 -16.24 11.30
#